data_5d0fdcc9720db91fb4e91c4e135289e8
#
_entry.id   5d0fdcc9720db91fb4e91c4e135289e8
#
_cell.length_a   1.000
_cell.length_b   1.000
_cell.length_c   1.000
_cell.angle_alpha   90.00
_cell.angle_beta   90.00
_cell.angle_gamma   90.00
#
_symmetry.space_group_name_H-M   'P 1'
#
loop_
_entity.id
_entity.type
_entity.pdbx_description
1 polymer ?
#
loop_
_entity_poly.entity_id
_entity_poly.type
_entity_poly.pdbx_seq_one_letter_code
_entity_poly.pdbx_strand_id
1 'polypeptide(L)'
;MRTVVIAVLFLAAMLSSGISGAVETDLVIRAKSKDAKFVGSKMGGALVVVKDSETGKVLAEGLTSGGTGDTGKIMMEPRTRFGTIADGAAQFTTSIDIDEPRLITIEVEAPYIFKDNMIKSSTQLWVIPGGDITGEGIIIEVPGFAVDARVPETVSLSGTKAAIPLQAGIVMI
;
A
#
# COMPACT_ATOMS: atom_id res chain seq x y z
N MET A 1 -45.64 40.44 -13.84
CA MET A 1 -45.54 39.45 -12.72
C MET A 1 -45.15 38.05 -13.18
N ARG A 2 -45.68 37.49 -14.26
CA ARG A 2 -45.35 36.11 -14.72
C ARG A 2 -43.88 35.93 -15.12
N THR A 3 -43.23 36.91 -15.76
CA THR A 3 -41.80 36.87 -16.16
C THR A 3 -40.85 36.91 -14.99
N VAL A 4 -41.14 37.61 -13.91
CA VAL A 4 -40.31 37.69 -12.71
C VAL A 4 -40.36 36.36 -11.93
N VAL A 5 -41.51 35.70 -11.87
CA VAL A 5 -41.66 34.41 -11.21
C VAL A 5 -40.88 33.31 -11.93
N ILE A 6 -40.84 33.31 -13.26
CA ILE A 6 -40.05 32.35 -14.05
C ILE A 6 -38.53 32.57 -13.84
N ALA A 7 -38.08 33.82 -13.76
CA ALA A 7 -36.66 34.13 -13.51
C ALA A 7 -36.19 33.70 -12.11
N VAL A 8 -37.07 33.86 -11.09
CA VAL A 8 -36.77 33.42 -9.71
C VAL A 8 -36.73 31.88 -9.61
N LEU A 9 -37.62 31.18 -10.32
CA LEU A 9 -37.62 29.72 -10.37
C LEU A 9 -36.36 29.16 -11.10
N PHE A 10 -35.88 29.83 -12.15
CA PHE A 10 -34.65 29.46 -12.83
C PHE A 10 -33.40 29.72 -11.97
N LEU A 11 -33.39 30.81 -11.21
CA LEU A 11 -32.30 31.15 -10.30
C LEU A 11 -32.24 30.16 -9.10
N ALA A 12 -33.40 29.73 -8.60
CA ALA A 12 -33.46 28.73 -7.51
C ALA A 12 -33.01 27.33 -7.96
N ALA A 13 -33.23 26.96 -9.22
CA ALA A 13 -32.77 25.70 -9.80
C ALA A 13 -31.24 25.65 -10.00
N MET A 14 -30.59 26.80 -10.20
CA MET A 14 -29.10 26.88 -10.33
C MET A 14 -28.40 26.82 -8.98
N LEU A 15 -29.07 27.00 -7.85
CA LEU A 15 -28.49 26.94 -6.50
C LEU A 15 -28.54 25.54 -5.87
N SER A 16 -29.11 24.55 -6.54
CA SER A 16 -29.08 23.16 -6.13
C SER A 16 -27.88 22.41 -6.73
N SER A 17 -26.69 23.06 -6.80
CA SER A 17 -25.45 22.34 -6.92
C SER A 17 -25.31 21.49 -5.66
N GLY A 18 -25.65 20.20 -5.78
CA GLY A 18 -25.48 19.27 -4.67
C GLY A 18 -24.08 19.42 -4.14
N ILE A 19 -23.93 19.78 -2.88
CA ILE A 19 -22.66 19.65 -2.16
C ILE A 19 -22.43 18.13 -2.13
N SER A 20 -21.65 17.62 -3.08
CA SER A 20 -21.10 16.28 -2.96
C SER A 20 -20.18 16.33 -1.76
N GLY A 21 -20.68 15.90 -0.62
CA GLY A 21 -19.83 15.74 0.56
C GLY A 21 -18.82 14.62 0.31
N ALA A 22 -17.64 14.74 0.88
CA ALA A 22 -16.67 13.65 0.89
C ALA A 22 -17.33 12.39 1.49
N VAL A 23 -17.09 11.25 0.86
CA VAL A 23 -17.63 9.96 1.27
C VAL A 23 -16.48 9.12 1.77
N GLU A 24 -16.63 8.61 2.99
CA GLU A 24 -15.69 7.66 3.56
C GLU A 24 -15.61 6.40 2.69
N THR A 25 -14.39 5.96 2.39
CA THR A 25 -14.14 4.83 1.50
C THR A 25 -13.08 3.95 2.14
N ASP A 26 -13.46 2.71 2.44
CA ASP A 26 -12.61 1.76 3.15
C ASP A 26 -11.64 1.03 2.23
N LEU A 27 -10.38 0.95 2.67
CA LEU A 27 -9.30 0.28 1.97
C LEU A 27 -8.63 -0.75 2.87
N VAL A 28 -8.46 -1.96 2.35
CA VAL A 28 -7.60 -3.00 2.93
C VAL A 28 -6.40 -3.19 2.02
N ILE A 29 -5.19 -3.05 2.58
CA ILE A 29 -3.93 -3.13 1.83
C ILE A 29 -3.05 -4.20 2.46
N ARG A 30 -2.43 -5.01 1.63
CA ARG A 30 -1.58 -6.12 2.05
C ARG A 30 -0.28 -6.14 1.28
N ALA A 31 0.81 -6.50 1.95
CA ALA A 31 2.09 -6.77 1.33
C ALA A 31 2.32 -8.29 1.26
N LYS A 32 2.57 -8.79 0.07
CA LYS A 32 2.89 -10.21 -0.17
C LYS A 32 4.29 -10.31 -0.77
N SER A 33 5.11 -11.16 -0.21
CA SER A 33 6.42 -11.45 -0.78
C SER A 33 6.29 -12.27 -2.07
N LYS A 34 7.10 -11.95 -3.07
CA LYS A 34 7.12 -12.69 -4.34
C LYS A 34 7.51 -14.14 -4.09
N ASP A 35 6.72 -15.05 -4.64
CA ASP A 35 6.88 -16.50 -4.47
C ASP A 35 6.93 -16.96 -2.99
N ALA A 36 6.31 -16.17 -2.09
CA ALA A 36 6.24 -16.44 -0.67
C ALA A 36 4.92 -15.94 -0.06
N LYS A 37 4.87 -15.79 1.26
CA LYS A 37 3.67 -15.45 2.02
C LYS A 37 3.51 -13.95 2.21
N PHE A 38 2.47 -13.56 2.94
CA PHE A 38 2.26 -12.17 3.34
C PHE A 38 3.29 -11.73 4.39
N VAL A 39 3.67 -10.46 4.34
CA VAL A 39 4.62 -9.86 5.30
C VAL A 39 3.91 -9.62 6.62
N GLY A 40 4.11 -10.54 7.55
CA GLY A 40 3.42 -10.54 8.84
C GLY A 40 4.15 -9.75 9.94
N SER A 41 3.47 -9.62 11.10
CA SER A 41 3.98 -8.86 12.25
C SER A 41 5.33 -9.36 12.78
N LYS A 42 5.67 -10.63 12.58
CA LYS A 42 6.98 -11.18 12.99
C LYS A 42 8.15 -10.54 12.22
N MET A 43 7.90 -10.02 11.02
CA MET A 43 8.86 -9.27 10.20
C MET A 43 8.73 -7.75 10.40
N GLY A 44 8.02 -7.31 11.45
CA GLY A 44 7.71 -5.90 11.70
C GLY A 44 6.56 -5.36 10.82
N GLY A 45 5.97 -6.21 9.98
CA GLY A 45 4.99 -5.79 8.98
C GLY A 45 5.62 -5.09 7.78
N ALA A 46 4.79 -4.44 7.01
CA ALA A 46 5.17 -3.56 5.91
C ALA A 46 4.62 -2.15 6.18
N LEU A 47 5.42 -1.13 5.94
CA LEU A 47 4.96 0.26 5.95
C LEU A 47 4.14 0.51 4.68
N VAL A 48 2.94 0.98 4.87
CA VAL A 48 2.02 1.35 3.78
C VAL A 48 1.80 2.84 3.81
N VAL A 49 1.95 3.50 2.67
CA VAL A 49 1.66 4.93 2.49
C VAL A 49 0.72 5.09 1.31
N VAL A 50 -0.46 5.64 1.56
CA VAL A 50 -1.48 5.96 0.55
C VAL A 50 -1.39 7.45 0.23
N LYS A 51 -1.17 7.78 -1.04
CA LYS A 51 -1.02 9.17 -1.50
C LYS A 51 -2.02 9.47 -2.61
N ASP A 52 -2.49 10.69 -2.63
CA ASP A 52 -3.10 11.26 -3.81
C ASP A 52 -2.04 11.38 -4.92
N SER A 53 -2.32 10.80 -6.09
CA SER A 53 -1.32 10.74 -7.16
C SER A 53 -1.08 12.07 -7.86
N GLU A 54 -2.03 13.00 -7.80
CA GLU A 54 -1.91 14.32 -8.43
C GLU A 54 -1.17 15.31 -7.55
N THR A 55 -1.52 15.32 -6.26
CA THR A 55 -1.00 16.31 -5.31
C THR A 55 0.20 15.80 -4.51
N GLY A 56 0.41 14.49 -4.45
CA GLY A 56 1.39 13.84 -3.58
C GLY A 56 1.01 13.86 -2.09
N LYS A 57 -0.17 14.37 -1.74
CA LYS A 57 -0.63 14.43 -0.34
C LYS A 57 -0.80 13.02 0.21
N VAL A 58 -0.25 12.77 1.40
CA VAL A 58 -0.49 11.54 2.14
C VAL A 58 -1.93 11.54 2.66
N LEU A 59 -2.69 10.53 2.28
CA LEU A 59 -4.07 10.30 2.69
C LEU A 59 -4.16 9.36 3.89
N ALA A 60 -3.29 8.34 3.93
CA ALA A 60 -3.18 7.41 5.05
C ALA A 60 -1.78 6.80 5.11
N GLU A 61 -1.37 6.41 6.33
CA GLU A 61 -0.09 5.75 6.56
C GLU A 61 -0.21 4.79 7.75
N GLY A 62 0.44 3.63 7.67
CA GLY A 62 0.48 2.69 8.79
C GLY A 62 1.21 1.40 8.47
N LEU A 63 1.27 0.52 9.44
CA LEU A 63 1.92 -0.79 9.30
C LEU A 63 0.89 -1.89 9.09
N THR A 64 1.22 -2.85 8.23
CA THR A 64 0.45 -4.10 8.17
C THR A 64 0.64 -4.90 9.44
N SER A 65 -0.44 -5.49 9.94
CA SER A 65 -0.41 -6.37 11.12
C SER A 65 -1.21 -7.64 10.90
N GLY A 66 -0.74 -8.74 11.47
CA GLY A 66 -1.37 -10.06 11.37
C GLY A 66 -0.39 -11.18 11.07
N GLY A 67 -0.92 -12.31 10.67
CA GLY A 67 -0.18 -13.52 10.29
C GLY A 67 0.40 -13.45 8.89
N THR A 68 1.04 -14.56 8.50
CA THR A 68 1.58 -14.69 7.13
C THR A 68 0.59 -15.34 6.15
N GLY A 69 -0.64 -15.63 6.61
CA GLY A 69 -1.66 -16.35 5.85
C GLY A 69 -1.45 -17.86 5.81
N ASP A 70 -2.35 -18.56 5.11
CA ASP A 70 -2.31 -20.01 4.97
C ASP A 70 -1.29 -20.43 3.91
N THR A 71 -0.27 -21.19 4.32
CA THR A 71 0.80 -21.64 3.43
C THR A 71 0.28 -22.57 2.30
N GLY A 72 -0.69 -23.44 2.59
CA GLY A 72 -1.29 -24.33 1.59
C GLY A 72 -1.93 -23.52 0.47
N LYS A 73 -2.86 -22.64 0.82
CA LYS A 73 -3.61 -21.81 -0.14
C LYS A 73 -2.70 -20.86 -0.93
N ILE A 74 -1.64 -20.33 -0.30
CA ILE A 74 -0.78 -19.32 -0.94
C ILE A 74 0.25 -19.97 -1.86
N MET A 75 0.85 -21.09 -1.44
CA MET A 75 2.08 -21.63 -2.03
C MET A 75 1.90 -22.98 -2.73
N MET A 76 0.92 -23.78 -2.33
CA MET A 76 0.86 -25.21 -2.73
C MET A 76 -0.37 -25.56 -3.56
N GLU A 77 -1.50 -24.88 -3.33
CA GLU A 77 -2.75 -25.17 -4.03
C GLU A 77 -2.86 -24.36 -5.33
N PRO A 78 -3.43 -24.93 -6.38
CA PRO A 78 -3.78 -24.18 -7.59
C PRO A 78 -4.77 -23.08 -7.24
N ARG A 79 -4.54 -21.86 -7.75
CA ARG A 79 -5.48 -20.75 -7.55
C ARG A 79 -6.80 -21.02 -8.26
N THR A 80 -7.87 -21.08 -7.49
CA THR A 80 -9.22 -21.08 -8.05
C THR A 80 -9.63 -19.66 -8.40
N ARG A 81 -10.38 -19.50 -9.49
CA ARG A 81 -10.94 -18.19 -9.87
C ARG A 81 -11.86 -17.69 -8.76
N PHE A 82 -11.66 -16.44 -8.34
CA PHE A 82 -12.37 -15.81 -7.21
C PHE A 82 -12.11 -16.42 -5.83
N GLY A 83 -11.17 -17.37 -5.71
CA GLY A 83 -10.74 -17.85 -4.42
C GLY A 83 -9.87 -16.83 -3.70
N THR A 84 -10.00 -16.72 -2.36
CA THR A 84 -9.19 -15.83 -1.52
C THR A 84 -7.98 -16.55 -0.96
N ILE A 85 -6.83 -15.86 -0.88
CA ILE A 85 -5.60 -16.37 -0.26
C ILE A 85 -5.21 -15.59 0.99
N ALA A 86 -5.92 -14.51 1.27
CA ALA A 86 -5.53 -13.56 2.31
C ALA A 86 -6.17 -13.83 3.68
N ASP A 87 -6.84 -14.98 3.85
CA ASP A 87 -7.47 -15.35 5.13
C ASP A 87 -6.44 -15.36 6.26
N GLY A 88 -6.67 -14.54 7.30
CA GLY A 88 -5.77 -14.40 8.44
C GLY A 88 -4.41 -13.77 8.14
N ALA A 89 -4.22 -13.27 6.92
CA ALA A 89 -2.99 -12.59 6.52
C ALA A 89 -2.94 -11.14 7.03
N ALA A 90 -1.72 -10.66 7.26
CA ALA A 90 -1.45 -9.29 7.67
C ALA A 90 -2.05 -8.28 6.70
N GLN A 91 -2.60 -7.20 7.26
CA GLN A 91 -3.25 -6.12 6.54
C GLN A 91 -3.05 -4.78 7.23
N PHE A 92 -3.13 -3.71 6.45
CA PHE A 92 -3.38 -2.35 6.89
C PHE A 92 -4.78 -1.97 6.45
N THR A 93 -5.62 -1.56 7.40
CA THR A 93 -6.99 -1.09 7.13
C THR A 93 -7.06 0.39 7.41
N THR A 94 -7.62 1.14 6.48
CA THR A 94 -7.80 2.58 6.60
C THR A 94 -9.04 3.02 5.85
N SER A 95 -9.55 4.21 6.17
CA SER A 95 -10.59 4.88 5.41
C SER A 95 -10.04 6.20 4.88
N ILE A 96 -10.45 6.60 3.69
CA ILE A 96 -10.14 7.88 3.09
C ILE A 96 -11.44 8.60 2.71
N ASP A 97 -11.45 9.93 2.92
CA ASP A 97 -12.57 10.77 2.53
C ASP A 97 -12.32 11.35 1.13
N ILE A 98 -13.15 10.98 0.16
CA ILE A 98 -13.06 11.48 -1.22
C ILE A 98 -14.45 11.91 -1.71
N ASP A 99 -14.52 12.99 -2.47
CA ASP A 99 -15.74 13.60 -3.03
C ASP A 99 -15.93 13.29 -4.52
N GLU A 100 -14.87 12.84 -5.18
CA GLU A 100 -14.84 12.44 -6.59
C GLU A 100 -13.90 11.25 -6.80
N PRO A 101 -13.99 10.53 -7.94
CA PRO A 101 -13.04 9.47 -8.26
C PRO A 101 -11.61 9.99 -8.22
N ARG A 102 -10.73 9.32 -7.48
CA ARG A 102 -9.38 9.76 -7.21
C ARG A 102 -8.34 8.70 -7.56
N LEU A 103 -7.33 9.09 -8.30
CA LEU A 103 -6.18 8.24 -8.53
C LEU A 103 -5.28 8.29 -7.30
N ILE A 104 -5.08 7.14 -6.66
CA ILE A 104 -4.18 7.02 -5.52
C ILE A 104 -2.94 6.22 -5.89
N THR A 105 -1.83 6.57 -5.26
CA THR A 105 -0.59 5.78 -5.26
C THR A 105 -0.44 5.12 -3.90
N ILE A 106 -0.30 3.81 -3.88
CA ILE A 106 -0.01 3.05 -2.67
C ILE A 106 1.43 2.59 -2.76
N GLU A 107 2.23 3.02 -1.81
CA GLU A 107 3.61 2.59 -1.63
C GLU A 107 3.68 1.61 -0.46
N VAL A 108 4.47 0.55 -0.63
CA VAL A 108 4.73 -0.44 0.41
C VAL A 108 6.23 -0.62 0.56
N GLU A 109 6.72 -0.53 1.79
CA GLU A 109 8.12 -0.76 2.14
C GLU A 109 8.22 -1.90 3.17
N ALA A 110 8.96 -2.94 2.84
CA ALA A 110 9.06 -4.16 3.65
C ALA A 110 10.45 -4.82 3.57
N PRO A 111 10.82 -5.61 4.58
CA PRO A 111 10.17 -5.80 5.89
C PRO A 111 10.57 -4.69 6.86
N TYR A 112 9.64 -4.20 7.67
CA TYR A 112 9.89 -3.03 8.53
C TYR A 112 10.89 -3.28 9.66
N ILE A 113 11.20 -4.54 9.97
CA ILE A 113 12.26 -4.90 10.94
C ILE A 113 13.66 -4.48 10.45
N PHE A 114 13.86 -4.36 9.13
CA PHE A 114 15.12 -3.95 8.50
C PHE A 114 15.01 -2.56 7.88
N LYS A 115 14.79 -1.54 8.70
CA LYS A 115 14.50 -0.16 8.27
C LYS A 115 15.48 0.42 7.26
N ASP A 116 16.76 0.05 7.36
CA ASP A 116 17.81 0.57 6.48
C ASP A 116 17.86 -0.15 5.12
N ASN A 117 17.18 -1.30 5.00
CA ASN A 117 17.22 -2.18 3.82
C ASN A 117 15.82 -2.62 3.39
N MET A 118 14.80 -1.78 3.61
CA MET A 118 13.46 -2.05 3.14
C MET A 118 13.39 -1.99 1.62
N ILE A 119 12.62 -2.90 1.06
CA ILE A 119 12.35 -2.94 -0.37
C ILE A 119 11.02 -2.23 -0.61
N LYS A 120 11.00 -1.35 -1.61
CA LYS A 120 9.84 -0.57 -1.98
C LYS A 120 9.16 -1.14 -3.21
N SER A 121 7.85 -1.28 -3.14
CA SER A 121 6.95 -1.54 -4.27
C SER A 121 5.80 -0.54 -4.25
N SER A 122 5.23 -0.26 -5.41
CA SER A 122 4.10 0.66 -5.50
C SER A 122 3.11 0.23 -6.57
N THR A 123 1.86 0.69 -6.41
CA THR A 123 0.82 0.57 -7.43
C THR A 123 -0.03 1.83 -7.46
N GLN A 124 -0.74 2.03 -8.56
CA GLN A 124 -1.73 3.09 -8.69
C GLN A 124 -3.07 2.51 -9.08
N LEU A 125 -4.13 3.05 -8.52
CA LEU A 125 -5.50 2.67 -8.89
C LEU A 125 -6.47 3.84 -8.66
N TRP A 126 -7.57 3.80 -9.39
CA TRP A 126 -8.69 4.70 -9.17
C TRP A 126 -9.55 4.18 -8.02
N VAL A 127 -9.88 5.06 -7.09
CA VAL A 127 -10.84 4.80 -6.01
C VAL A 127 -12.06 5.69 -6.25
N ILE A 128 -13.25 5.10 -6.10
CA ILE A 128 -14.53 5.78 -6.29
C ILE A 128 -15.13 6.04 -4.91
N PRO A 129 -15.72 7.23 -4.65
CA PRO A 129 -16.39 7.52 -3.38
C PRO A 129 -17.38 6.43 -2.98
N GLY A 130 -17.24 5.87 -1.76
CA GLY A 130 -18.04 4.76 -1.25
C GLY A 130 -17.82 3.42 -1.94
N GLY A 131 -16.84 3.32 -2.84
CA GLY A 131 -16.41 2.07 -3.49
C GLY A 131 -15.36 1.34 -2.66
N ASP A 132 -15.76 0.72 -1.55
CA ASP A 132 -14.87 0.05 -0.61
C ASP A 132 -14.08 -1.09 -1.25
N ILE A 133 -12.79 -1.15 -0.93
CA ILE A 133 -11.90 -2.23 -1.36
C ILE A 133 -11.47 -3.01 -0.12
N THR A 134 -12.34 -3.93 0.30
CA THR A 134 -12.21 -4.74 1.51
C THR A 134 -12.02 -6.23 1.18
N GLY A 135 -12.09 -7.11 2.16
CA GLY A 135 -11.94 -8.56 1.98
C GLY A 135 -10.49 -8.94 1.62
N GLU A 136 -10.27 -9.46 0.41
CA GLU A 136 -8.91 -9.73 -0.11
C GLU A 136 -8.09 -8.44 -0.17
N GLY A 137 -8.72 -7.33 -0.49
CA GLY A 137 -8.10 -6.02 -0.54
C GLY A 137 -7.14 -5.83 -1.72
N ILE A 138 -6.24 -4.86 -1.56
CA ILE A 138 -5.20 -4.55 -2.53
C ILE A 138 -3.93 -5.27 -2.09
N ILE A 139 -3.52 -6.28 -2.87
CA ILE A 139 -2.29 -7.03 -2.59
C ILE A 139 -1.16 -6.45 -3.44
N ILE A 140 -0.13 -5.94 -2.77
CA ILE A 140 1.07 -5.43 -3.42
C ILE A 140 2.20 -6.43 -3.19
N GLU A 141 2.78 -6.91 -4.29
CA GLU A 141 3.88 -7.85 -4.24
C GLU A 141 5.20 -7.10 -4.07
N VAL A 142 6.00 -7.54 -3.10
CA VAL A 142 7.37 -7.06 -2.85
C VAL A 142 8.37 -8.15 -3.22
N PRO A 143 9.61 -7.81 -3.64
CA PRO A 143 10.68 -8.80 -3.85
C PRO A 143 10.86 -9.72 -2.65
N GLY A 144 11.17 -10.99 -2.91
CA GLY A 144 11.16 -12.05 -1.90
C GLY A 144 12.35 -12.09 -0.94
N PHE A 145 13.39 -11.25 -1.15
CA PHE A 145 14.60 -11.25 -0.33
C PHE A 145 15.00 -9.84 0.05
N ALA A 146 15.34 -9.63 1.34
CA ALA A 146 16.06 -8.46 1.81
C ALA A 146 17.54 -8.81 2.01
N VAL A 147 18.43 -7.96 1.53
CA VAL A 147 19.88 -8.13 1.63
C VAL A 147 20.47 -6.99 2.45
N ASP A 148 21.12 -7.32 3.56
CA ASP A 148 21.89 -6.38 4.39
C ASP A 148 23.38 -6.63 4.13
N ALA A 149 24.05 -5.69 3.46
CA ALA A 149 25.48 -5.77 3.16
C ALA A 149 26.25 -4.74 3.97
N ARG A 150 27.25 -5.20 4.72
CA ARG A 150 28.08 -4.36 5.58
C ARG A 150 29.52 -4.38 5.11
N VAL A 151 30.07 -3.20 4.94
CA VAL A 151 31.49 -2.96 4.64
C VAL A 151 32.05 -1.97 5.66
N PRO A 152 33.36 -2.01 5.99
CA PRO A 152 33.94 -1.00 6.87
C PRO A 152 33.91 0.37 6.20
N GLU A 153 33.64 1.43 7.01
CA GLU A 153 33.62 2.82 6.54
C GLU A 153 34.97 3.30 5.99
N THR A 154 36.05 2.72 6.50
CA THR A 154 37.43 3.05 6.08
C THR A 154 38.22 1.80 5.75
N VAL A 155 39.01 1.88 4.70
CA VAL A 155 39.89 0.80 4.26
C VAL A 155 41.32 1.30 4.17
N SER A 156 42.25 0.60 4.81
CA SER A 156 43.69 0.91 4.73
C SER A 156 44.31 0.20 3.53
N LEU A 157 45.04 0.97 2.74
CA LEU A 157 45.85 0.43 1.64
C LEU A 157 47.17 -0.13 2.14
N SER A 158 47.51 -1.33 1.71
CA SER A 158 48.87 -1.90 1.85
C SER A 158 49.55 -1.88 0.48
N GLY A 159 50.36 -0.85 0.25
CA GLY A 159 50.87 -0.54 -1.09
C GLY A 159 49.72 -0.13 -2.03
N THR A 160 49.52 -0.90 -3.11
CA THR A 160 48.44 -0.67 -4.10
C THR A 160 47.25 -1.59 -3.93
N LYS A 161 47.17 -2.34 -2.84
CA LYS A 161 46.13 -3.35 -2.59
C LYS A 161 45.44 -3.08 -1.27
N ALA A 162 44.13 -3.38 -1.23
CA ALA A 162 43.34 -3.45 -0.01
C ALA A 162 42.51 -4.73 0.00
N ALA A 163 42.34 -5.33 1.18
CA ALA A 163 41.38 -6.38 1.43
C ALA A 163 40.18 -5.75 2.12
N ILE A 164 39.00 -5.84 1.50
CA ILE A 164 37.77 -5.30 2.06
C ILE A 164 36.91 -6.45 2.57
N PRO A 165 36.77 -6.63 3.91
CA PRO A 165 35.88 -7.64 4.44
C PRO A 165 34.42 -7.23 4.12
N LEU A 166 33.68 -8.11 3.46
CA LEU A 166 32.27 -7.98 3.18
C LEU A 166 31.50 -8.96 4.06
N GLN A 167 30.53 -8.47 4.80
CA GLN A 167 29.54 -9.26 5.52
C GLN A 167 28.18 -9.02 4.90
N ALA A 168 27.47 -10.08 4.52
CA ALA A 168 26.13 -9.98 3.97
C ALA A 168 25.17 -10.92 4.71
N GLY A 169 24.02 -10.39 5.10
CA GLY A 169 22.85 -11.13 5.58
C GLY A 169 21.77 -11.15 4.50
N ILE A 170 21.20 -12.32 4.23
CA ILE A 170 20.08 -12.46 3.29
C ILE A 170 18.92 -13.07 4.06
N VAL A 171 17.77 -12.42 4.00
CA VAL A 171 16.54 -12.87 4.66
C VAL A 171 15.45 -13.00 3.62
N MET A 172 14.75 -14.15 3.64
CA MET A 172 13.50 -14.30 2.87
C MET A 172 12.39 -13.59 3.62
N ILE A 173 11.72 -12.69 2.93
CA ILE A 173 10.62 -11.88 3.47
C ILE A 173 9.34 -12.69 3.50
#